data_1bf5bbaf87755ed35b29c36b675149d1
#
_entry.id   1bf5bbaf87755ed35b29c36b675149d1
#
_cell.length_a   1.000
_cell.length_b   1.000
_cell.length_c   1.000
_cell.angle_alpha   90.00
_cell.angle_beta   90.00
_cell.angle_gamma   90.00
#
_symmetry.space_group_name_H-M   'P 1'
#
loop_
_entity.id
_entity.type
_entity.pdbx_description
1 polymer ?
#
loop_
_entity_poly.entity_id
_entity_poly.type
_entity_poly.pdbx_seq_one_letter_code
_entity_poly.pdbx_strand_id
1 'polypeptide(L)' 'MNKKNKIKIVVNGRLLTVNIKFSLKNLIEKLKTPINKVAIELNEEIVDKNKLSKIFLKNRDKIEIVHFIGGG' A
#
# COMPACT_ATOMS: atom_id res chain seq x y z
N MET A 1 21.30 -12.09 2.25
CA MET A 1 21.57 -11.63 1.73
C MET A 1 21.07 -11.17 0.62
N ASN A 2 20.11 -11.30 0.27
CA ASN A 2 19.70 -11.03 -0.87
C ASN A 2 19.00 -9.76 -0.97
N LYS A 3 19.61 -8.69 -1.20
CA LYS A 3 19.03 -7.37 -1.29
C LYS A 3 18.05 -7.25 -2.43
N LYS A 4 18.15 -8.11 -3.41
CA LYS A 4 17.25 -8.06 -4.54
C LYS A 4 15.86 -8.50 -4.20
N ASN A 5 15.68 -9.07 -3.02
CA ASN A 5 14.36 -9.51 -2.62
C ASN A 5 13.59 -8.43 -1.87
N LYS A 6 14.10 -7.23 -1.82
CA LYS A 6 13.43 -6.14 -1.13
C LYS A 6 13.24 -4.96 -2.05
N ILE A 7 12.16 -4.24 -1.82
CA ILE A 7 11.90 -2.99 -2.52
C ILE A 7 11.60 -1.91 -1.49
N LYS A 8 11.75 -0.68 -1.91
CA LYS A 8 11.44 0.46 -1.08
C LYS A 8 10.27 1.21 -1.67
N ILE A 9 9.29 1.46 -0.82
CA ILE A 9 8.08 2.18 -1.21
C ILE A 9 7.89 3.34 -0.26
N VAL A 10 7.01 4.26 -0.62
CA VAL A 10 6.69 5.40 0.24
C VAL A 10 5.23 5.28 0.63
N VAL A 11 4.93 5.28 1.91
CA VAL A 11 3.58 5.16 2.41
C VAL A 11 3.27 6.38 3.26
N ASN A 12 2.36 7.20 2.81
CA ASN A 12 2.01 8.44 3.48
C ASN A 12 3.27 9.26 3.81
N GLY A 13 4.17 9.35 2.85
CA GLY A 13 5.38 10.14 2.99
C GLY A 13 6.52 9.47 3.71
N ARG A 14 6.35 8.23 4.17
CA ARG A 14 7.40 7.52 4.88
C ARG A 14 7.94 6.37 4.07
N LEU A 15 9.25 6.23 4.10
CA LEU A 15 9.91 5.15 3.39
C LEU A 15 9.70 3.83 4.12
N LEU A 16 9.35 2.80 3.40
CA LEU A 16 9.13 1.49 3.97
C LEU A 16 9.76 0.45 3.05
N THR A 17 10.41 -0.53 3.64
CA THR A 17 11.03 -1.63 2.88
C THR A 17 10.16 -2.86 3.03
N VAL A 18 9.81 -3.47 1.92
CA VAL A 18 8.99 -4.68 1.91
C VAL A 18 9.62 -5.69 0.95
N ASN A 19 9.16 -6.93 1.03
CA ASN A 19 9.64 -7.96 0.13
C ASN A 19 9.11 -7.73 -1.27
N ILE A 20 9.87 -8.17 -2.24
CA ILE A 20 9.38 -8.15 -3.60
C ILE A 20 8.17 -9.07 -3.69
N LYS A 21 7.30 -8.85 -4.58
CA LYS A 21 6.04 -9.57 -4.72
C LYS A 21 5.07 -9.33 -3.55
N PHE A 22 5.26 -8.25 -2.85
CA PHE A 22 4.36 -7.86 -1.78
C PHE A 22 3.15 -7.18 -2.43
N SER A 23 1.95 -7.65 -2.12
CA SER A 23 0.76 -7.04 -2.72
C SER A 23 0.32 -5.84 -1.91
N LEU A 24 -0.51 -5.02 -2.52
CA LEU A 24 -1.09 -3.89 -1.81
C LEU A 24 -1.96 -4.38 -0.66
N LYS A 25 -2.61 -5.52 -0.84
CA LYS A 25 -3.37 -6.13 0.26
C LYS A 25 -2.45 -6.49 1.42
N ASN A 26 -1.28 -7.07 1.13
CA ASN A 26 -0.32 -7.39 2.18
C ASN A 26 0.10 -6.13 2.95
N LEU A 27 0.25 -5.02 2.24
CA LEU A 27 0.63 -3.77 2.88
C LEU A 27 -0.46 -3.30 3.83
N ILE A 28 -1.70 -3.30 3.37
CA ILE A 28 -2.83 -2.85 4.18
C ILE A 28 -2.96 -3.72 5.44
N GLU A 29 -2.74 -5.02 5.30
CA GLU A 29 -2.79 -5.92 6.44
C GLU A 29 -1.64 -5.68 7.39
N LYS A 30 -0.44 -5.46 6.86
CA LYS A 30 0.73 -5.18 7.67
C LYS A 30 0.52 -3.92 8.51
N LEU A 31 -0.12 -2.92 7.94
CA LEU A 31 -0.36 -1.66 8.62
C LEU A 31 -1.60 -1.70 9.51
N LYS A 32 -2.32 -2.81 9.49
CA LYS A 32 -3.53 -2.98 10.27
C LYS A 32 -4.56 -1.89 9.99
N THR A 33 -4.67 -1.53 8.73
CA THR A 33 -5.55 -0.45 8.31
C THR A 33 -6.96 -0.96 8.12
N PRO A 34 -7.97 -0.27 8.66
CA PRO A 34 -9.36 -0.69 8.48
C PRO A 34 -9.81 -0.34 7.07
N ILE A 35 -9.82 -1.35 6.21
CA ILE A 35 -10.03 -1.15 4.78
C ILE A 35 -11.33 -0.43 4.45
N ASN A 36 -12.35 -0.59 5.27
CA ASN A 36 -13.64 0.04 5.00
C ASN A 36 -13.70 1.51 5.38
N LYS A 37 -12.64 2.02 5.98
CA LYS A 37 -12.62 3.40 6.46
C LYS A 37 -11.58 4.26 5.78
N VAL A 38 -11.00 3.75 4.70
CA VAL A 38 -9.94 4.48 4.02
C VAL A 38 -10.13 4.44 2.52
N ALA A 39 -9.53 5.43 1.85
CA ALA A 39 -9.32 5.38 0.41
C ALA A 39 -7.84 5.16 0.21
N ILE A 40 -7.47 4.42 -0.82
CA ILE A 40 -6.08 4.10 -1.10
C ILE A 40 -5.71 4.59 -2.47
N GLU A 41 -4.60 5.31 -2.56
CA GLU A 41 -4.07 5.76 -3.83
C GLU A 41 -2.73 5.10 -4.06
N LEU A 42 -2.49 4.69 -5.27
CA LEU A 42 -1.20 4.16 -5.69
C LEU A 42 -0.72 5.04 -6.83
N ASN A 43 0.39 5.72 -6.60
CA ASN A 43 0.97 6.63 -7.58
C ASN A 43 -0.08 7.63 -8.09
N GLU A 44 -0.84 8.15 -7.13
CA GLU A 44 -1.83 9.21 -7.37
C GLU A 44 -3.09 8.75 -8.07
N GLU A 45 -3.33 7.46 -8.15
CA GLU A 45 -4.56 6.93 -8.71
C GLU A 45 -5.30 6.13 -7.64
N ILE A 46 -6.59 6.34 -7.55
CA ILE A 46 -7.42 5.64 -6.58
C ILE A 46 -7.50 4.17 -6.96
N VAL A 47 -7.32 3.31 -5.99
CA VAL A 47 -7.30 1.88 -6.19
C VAL A 47 -8.67 1.28 -5.87
N ASP A 48 -9.12 0.39 -6.75
CA ASP A 48 -10.32 -0.39 -6.51
C ASP A 48 -10.00 -1.42 -5.41
N LYS A 49 -10.70 -1.34 -4.30
CA LYS A 49 -10.41 -2.20 -3.16
C LYS A 49 -10.62 -3.68 -3.44
N ASN A 50 -11.38 -4.00 -4.47
CA ASN A 50 -11.56 -5.38 -4.86
C ASN A 50 -10.35 -5.96 -5.57
N LYS A 51 -9.38 -5.12 -5.89
CA LYS A 51 -8.20 -5.56 -6.62
C LYS A 51 -6.92 -5.54 -5.82
N LEU A 52 -7.01 -5.27 -4.52
CA LEU A 52 -5.81 -5.10 -3.70
C LEU A 52 -4.90 -6.31 -3.72
N SER A 53 -5.46 -7.50 -3.75
CA SER A 53 -4.65 -8.73 -3.73
C SER A 53 -3.96 -8.99 -5.06
N LYS A 54 -4.40 -8.31 -6.10
CA LYS A 54 -3.82 -8.50 -7.44
C LYS A 54 -2.83 -7.42 -7.82
N ILE A 55 -2.65 -6.43 -6.98
CA ILE A 55 -1.72 -5.34 -7.24
C ILE A 55 -0.46 -5.60 -6.46
N PHE A 56 0.64 -5.83 -7.17
CA PHE A 56 1.93 -6.07 -6.54
C PHE A 56 2.73 -4.80 -6.58
N LEU A 57 3.31 -4.45 -5.44
CA LEU A 57 4.06 -3.21 -5.30
C LEU A 57 5.41 -3.31 -5.99
N LYS A 58 5.88 -2.17 -6.47
CA LYS A 58 7.16 -2.08 -7.15
C LYS A 58 8.02 -1.06 -6.44
N ASN A 59 9.30 -1.15 -6.67
CA ASN A 59 10.24 -0.21 -6.07
C ASN A 59 9.82 1.22 -6.40
N ARG A 60 9.82 2.06 -5.40
CA ARG A 60 9.48 3.48 -5.51
C ARG A 60 8.00 3.78 -5.68
N ASP A 61 7.14 2.78 -5.54
CA ASP A 61 5.71 3.06 -5.53
C ASP A 61 5.36 3.99 -4.38
N LYS A 62 4.40 4.87 -4.63
CA LYS A 62 3.93 5.82 -3.64
C LYS A 62 2.50 5.47 -3.30
N ILE A 63 2.26 5.14 -2.05
CA ILE A 63 0.95 4.76 -1.56
C ILE A 63 0.46 5.82 -0.59
N GLU A 64 -0.78 6.26 -0.76
CA GLU A 64 -1.40 7.16 0.19
C GLU A 64 -2.67 6.55 0.71
N ILE A 65 -2.82 6.54 2.02
CA ILE A 65 -3.98 5.98 2.68
C ILE A 65 -4.65 7.11 3.42
N VAL A 66 -5.87 7.42 3.02
CA VAL A 66 -6.61 8.55 3.56
C VAL A 66 -7.82 8.03 4.30
N HIS A 67 -7.96 8.37 5.56
CA HIS A 67 -9.10 7.95 6.35
C HIS A 67 -10.28 8.86 6.06
N PHE A 68 -11.45 8.26 5.94
CA PHE A 68 -12.66 9.04 5.80
C PHE A 68 -12.99 9.69 7.13
N ILE A 69 -13.49 10.89 7.08
CA ILE A 69 -13.90 11.61 8.26
C ILE A 69 -15.39 11.56 8.37
N GLY A 70 -15.87 11.44 9.59
CA GLY A 70 -17.27 11.55 9.77
C GLY A 70 -18.03 10.32 9.57
N GLY A 71 -17.56 9.32 9.84
CA GLY A 71 -18.29 8.18 9.97
C GLY A 71 -19.30 7.96 8.96
N GLY A 72 -18.97 8.08 7.96
CA GLY A 72 -19.94 7.75 6.95
C GLY A 72 -20.33 6.38 7.13
#